data_77687814d1f38e95fd2a2dcf2fd477c0
#
_entry.id   77687814d1f38e95fd2a2dcf2fd477c0
#
_cell.length_a   1.000
_cell.length_b   1.000
_cell.length_c   1.000
_cell.angle_alpha   90.00
_cell.angle_beta   90.00
_cell.angle_gamma   90.00
#
_symmetry.space_group_name_H-M   'P 1'
#
loop_
_entity.id
_entity.type
_entity.pdbx_description
1 polymer ?
#
loop_
_entity_poly.entity_id
_entity_poly.type
_entity_poly.pdbx_seq_one_letter_code
_entity_poly.pdbx_strand_id
1 'polypeptide(L)'
;MTGSLTVVGTGPGRPELMTPATRAVLDRATDLVGYGPYLDRIPASHTDQCRHASDNRVELDRARHALSLAAEGKQVVVVSGGDPGVFAMAAAVFEAIETGDPAWQALDIRVEPGVTAMLAAAAEVGAPLGGDFCAISLSDNLKGWSTIERRLRAAAEADFVIALYNPASKARPHQLGQAFDLLRKLKDAATPVLFVRAAGTPEAKVVAASLGEADASVADMRTLVIVGASTTRRVGRWVYTPRREAAT
;
A
#
# COMPACT_ATOMS: atom_id res chain seq x y z
N MET A 1 -4.36 -17.23 29.60
CA MET A 1 -4.90 -17.23 28.23
C MET A 1 -3.70 -16.98 27.30
N THR A 2 -3.60 -17.73 26.23
CA THR A 2 -2.58 -17.48 25.19
C THR A 2 -2.90 -16.16 24.52
N GLY A 3 -1.92 -15.27 24.40
CA GLY A 3 -2.12 -14.00 23.71
C GLY A 3 -2.30 -14.19 22.20
N SER A 4 -2.73 -13.16 21.52
CA SER A 4 -2.93 -13.16 20.07
C SER A 4 -2.38 -11.90 19.44
N LEU A 5 -2.02 -11.98 18.17
CA LEU A 5 -1.62 -10.83 17.37
C LEU A 5 -2.42 -10.80 16.06
N THR A 6 -3.09 -9.69 15.79
CA THR A 6 -3.75 -9.49 14.49
C THR A 6 -3.15 -8.28 13.78
N VAL A 7 -2.70 -8.47 12.55
CA VAL A 7 -2.26 -7.37 11.69
C VAL A 7 -3.45 -6.90 10.87
N VAL A 8 -3.87 -5.65 11.04
CA VAL A 8 -5.10 -5.15 10.40
C VAL A 8 -4.82 -4.08 9.36
N GLY A 9 -5.57 -4.13 8.24
CA GLY A 9 -5.65 -3.06 7.27
C GLY A 9 -6.77 -2.09 7.60
N THR A 10 -6.42 -0.81 7.85
CA THR A 10 -7.42 0.22 8.16
C THR A 10 -8.02 0.91 6.93
N GLY A 11 -7.65 0.44 5.75
CA GLY A 11 -8.06 1.07 4.50
C GLY A 11 -7.31 2.38 4.21
N PRO A 12 -7.72 3.11 3.16
CA PRO A 12 -6.97 4.27 2.65
C PRO A 12 -7.22 5.56 3.45
N GLY A 13 -8.22 5.60 4.34
CA GLY A 13 -8.44 6.76 5.20
C GLY A 13 -9.86 6.98 5.69
N ARG A 14 -10.90 6.84 4.85
CA ARG A 14 -12.30 6.98 5.31
C ARG A 14 -12.71 5.80 6.18
N PRO A 15 -13.40 6.02 7.31
CA PRO A 15 -13.88 4.95 8.20
C PRO A 15 -14.77 3.91 7.49
N GLU A 16 -15.53 4.34 6.47
CA GLU A 16 -16.43 3.47 5.68
C GLU A 16 -15.66 2.47 4.81
N LEU A 17 -14.38 2.71 4.55
CA LEU A 17 -13.49 1.81 3.81
C LEU A 17 -12.71 0.85 4.73
N MET A 18 -12.91 0.94 6.03
CA MET A 18 -12.44 -0.06 6.99
C MET A 18 -13.43 -1.23 7.05
N THR A 19 -12.92 -2.45 6.98
CA THR A 19 -13.79 -3.63 7.04
C THR A 19 -14.44 -3.77 8.42
N PRO A 20 -15.66 -4.33 8.53
CA PRO A 20 -16.29 -4.63 9.81
C PRO A 20 -15.44 -5.58 10.67
N ALA A 21 -14.72 -6.54 10.05
CA ALA A 21 -13.82 -7.45 10.74
C ALA A 21 -12.68 -6.70 11.43
N THR A 22 -12.00 -5.79 10.70
CA THR A 22 -10.95 -4.93 11.27
C THR A 22 -11.48 -4.11 12.45
N ARG A 23 -12.66 -3.50 12.32
CA ARG A 23 -13.27 -2.73 13.41
C ARG A 23 -13.50 -3.59 14.65
N ALA A 24 -14.11 -4.77 14.49
CA ALA A 24 -14.36 -5.68 15.59
C ALA A 24 -13.09 -6.17 16.29
N VAL A 25 -11.99 -6.31 15.55
CA VAL A 25 -10.68 -6.67 16.11
C VAL A 25 -10.09 -5.50 16.90
N LEU A 26 -10.13 -4.28 16.37
CA LEU A 26 -9.68 -3.06 17.04
C LEU A 26 -10.43 -2.82 18.34
N ASP A 27 -11.75 -3.06 18.36
CA ASP A 27 -12.59 -2.85 19.54
C ASP A 27 -12.29 -3.81 20.70
N ARG A 28 -11.74 -4.99 20.42
CA ARG A 28 -11.38 -5.99 21.44
C ARG A 28 -9.91 -5.96 21.85
N ALA A 29 -9.07 -5.22 21.14
CA ALA A 29 -7.65 -5.18 21.39
C ALA A 29 -7.31 -4.56 22.74
N THR A 30 -6.42 -5.19 23.50
CA THR A 30 -5.83 -4.59 24.70
C THR A 30 -4.72 -3.61 24.35
N ASP A 31 -3.99 -3.90 23.27
CA ASP A 31 -2.81 -3.15 22.85
C ASP A 31 -2.85 -2.87 21.34
N LEU A 32 -2.72 -1.60 20.95
CA LEU A 32 -2.58 -1.17 19.57
C LEU A 32 -1.14 -0.75 19.31
N VAL A 33 -0.50 -1.37 18.34
CA VAL A 33 0.89 -1.08 17.94
C VAL A 33 0.88 -0.53 16.52
N GLY A 34 1.51 0.62 16.27
CA GLY A 34 1.48 1.20 14.92
C GLY A 34 2.29 2.46 14.74
N TYR A 35 2.31 2.93 13.49
CA TYR A 35 2.80 4.27 13.17
C TYR A 35 1.86 5.32 13.75
N GLY A 36 2.41 6.31 14.47
CA GLY A 36 1.63 7.31 15.20
C GLY A 36 0.44 7.87 14.42
N PRO A 37 0.64 8.45 13.22
CA PRO A 37 -0.44 8.99 12.41
C PRO A 37 -1.53 7.99 11.97
N TYR A 38 -1.27 6.69 12.00
CA TYR A 38 -2.31 5.68 11.76
C TYR A 38 -3.12 5.41 13.02
N LEU A 39 -2.45 5.33 14.18
CA LEU A 39 -3.12 5.18 15.47
C LEU A 39 -4.02 6.37 15.80
N ASP A 40 -3.61 7.60 15.45
CA ASP A 40 -4.37 8.82 15.70
C ASP A 40 -5.73 8.86 14.97
N ARG A 41 -5.88 8.08 13.88
CA ARG A 41 -7.14 7.97 13.13
C ARG A 41 -8.12 6.96 13.72
N ILE A 42 -7.67 6.16 14.69
CA ILE A 42 -8.50 5.13 15.32
C ILE A 42 -9.03 5.69 16.62
N PRO A 43 -10.36 5.84 16.80
CA PRO A 43 -10.92 6.21 18.10
C PRO A 43 -10.53 5.18 19.16
N ALA A 44 -10.38 5.62 20.40
CA ALA A 44 -10.24 4.69 21.51
C ALA A 44 -11.55 3.92 21.71
N SER A 45 -11.48 2.60 21.76
CA SER A 45 -12.67 1.75 21.96
C SER A 45 -13.03 1.59 23.44
N HIS A 46 -12.00 1.64 24.32
CA HIS A 46 -12.18 1.57 25.78
C HIS A 46 -10.98 2.23 26.49
N THR A 47 -11.16 2.58 27.78
CA THR A 47 -10.20 3.35 28.58
C THR A 47 -8.87 2.63 28.84
N ASP A 48 -8.89 1.30 28.86
CA ASP A 48 -7.74 0.48 29.21
C ASP A 48 -6.92 0.01 27.98
N GLN A 49 -7.28 0.50 26.78
CA GLN A 49 -6.57 0.18 25.54
C GLN A 49 -5.24 0.95 25.46
N CYS A 50 -4.14 0.21 25.53
CA CYS A 50 -2.80 0.78 25.42
C CYS A 50 -2.43 1.06 23.96
N ARG A 51 -1.73 2.19 23.72
CA ARG A 51 -1.26 2.58 22.38
C ARG A 51 0.26 2.70 22.35
N HIS A 52 0.88 1.92 21.49
CA HIS A 52 2.32 1.85 21.29
C HIS A 52 2.66 2.49 19.94
N ALA A 53 2.81 3.80 19.95
CA ALA A 53 3.17 4.58 18.76
C ALA A 53 4.68 4.50 18.50
N SER A 54 5.09 4.37 17.24
CA SER A 54 6.49 4.41 16.83
C SER A 54 6.64 5.12 15.49
N ASP A 55 7.89 5.46 15.13
CA ASP A 55 8.20 6.13 13.86
C ASP A 55 8.12 5.17 12.67
N ASN A 56 8.02 5.70 11.45
CA ASN A 56 7.79 4.93 10.22
C ASN A 56 8.98 4.05 9.78
N ARG A 57 10.19 4.27 10.33
CA ARG A 57 11.41 3.58 9.89
C ARG A 57 11.81 2.35 10.73
N VAL A 58 10.98 1.97 11.68
CA VAL A 58 11.26 0.91 12.66
C VAL A 58 10.25 -0.25 12.55
N GLU A 59 9.95 -0.67 11.33
CA GLU A 59 8.89 -1.65 11.06
C GLU A 59 9.18 -3.00 11.71
N LEU A 60 10.42 -3.49 11.63
CA LEU A 60 10.82 -4.76 12.24
C LEU A 60 10.83 -4.70 13.77
N ASP A 61 11.29 -3.59 14.36
CA ASP A 61 11.29 -3.41 15.82
C ASP A 61 9.85 -3.26 16.35
N ARG A 62 8.98 -2.59 15.61
CA ARG A 62 7.54 -2.53 15.90
C ARG A 62 6.91 -3.92 15.88
N ALA A 63 7.27 -4.74 14.90
CA ALA A 63 6.79 -6.12 14.80
C ALA A 63 7.26 -6.97 15.99
N ARG A 64 8.54 -6.89 16.35
CA ARG A 64 9.10 -7.57 17.51
C ARG A 64 8.44 -7.15 18.82
N HIS A 65 8.22 -5.84 19.00
CA HIS A 65 7.51 -5.33 20.17
C HIS A 65 6.08 -5.88 20.27
N ALA A 66 5.33 -5.90 19.16
CA ALA A 66 3.98 -6.47 19.13
C ALA A 66 3.97 -7.97 19.44
N LEU A 67 4.93 -8.74 18.92
CA LEU A 67 5.08 -10.17 19.20
C LEU A 67 5.41 -10.44 20.66
N SER A 68 6.26 -9.62 21.29
CA SER A 68 6.59 -9.73 22.71
C SER A 68 5.35 -9.49 23.58
N LEU A 69 4.55 -8.46 23.29
CA LEU A 69 3.28 -8.21 23.99
C LEU A 69 2.30 -9.39 23.86
N ALA A 70 2.19 -9.97 22.66
CA ALA A 70 1.34 -11.14 22.45
C ALA A 70 1.84 -12.36 23.23
N ALA A 71 3.17 -12.58 23.31
CA ALA A 71 3.77 -13.63 24.11
C ALA A 71 3.49 -13.47 25.63
N GLU A 72 3.30 -12.23 26.11
CA GLU A 72 2.86 -11.91 27.47
C GLU A 72 1.35 -12.19 27.72
N GLY A 73 0.62 -12.70 26.75
CA GLY A 73 -0.79 -13.05 26.89
C GLY A 73 -1.77 -11.93 26.50
N LYS A 74 -1.30 -10.84 25.88
CA LYS A 74 -2.14 -9.72 25.47
C LYS A 74 -2.84 -9.97 24.12
N GLN A 75 -3.93 -9.23 23.87
CA GLN A 75 -4.60 -9.19 22.58
C GLN A 75 -4.09 -7.98 21.78
N VAL A 76 -3.08 -8.23 20.95
CA VAL A 76 -2.34 -7.19 20.26
C VAL A 76 -2.86 -6.99 18.85
N VAL A 77 -3.04 -5.73 18.45
CA VAL A 77 -3.33 -5.37 17.06
C VAL A 77 -2.22 -4.50 16.49
N VAL A 78 -1.62 -4.97 15.40
CA VAL A 78 -0.69 -4.15 14.60
C VAL A 78 -1.49 -3.41 13.53
N VAL A 79 -1.48 -2.08 13.64
CA VAL A 79 -2.26 -1.19 12.77
C VAL A 79 -1.46 -0.80 11.54
N SER A 80 -1.97 -1.12 10.36
CA SER A 80 -1.40 -0.76 9.06
C SER A 80 -2.40 0.06 8.23
N GLY A 81 -1.93 1.09 7.54
CA GLY A 81 -2.74 1.81 6.57
C GLY A 81 -2.94 0.98 5.30
N GLY A 82 -4.07 1.15 4.60
CA GLY A 82 -4.39 0.37 3.42
C GLY A 82 -4.64 -1.11 3.74
N ASP A 83 -3.94 -1.99 3.03
CA ASP A 83 -3.91 -3.43 3.26
C ASP A 83 -2.57 -3.83 3.89
N PRO A 84 -2.56 -4.68 4.95
CA PRO A 84 -1.34 -5.01 5.69
C PRO A 84 -0.39 -5.92 4.91
N GLY A 85 -0.88 -6.63 3.89
CA GLY A 85 -0.10 -7.51 3.01
C GLY A 85 0.49 -6.82 1.78
N VAL A 86 0.12 -5.55 1.51
CA VAL A 86 0.57 -4.81 0.33
C VAL A 86 1.62 -3.77 0.70
N PHE A 87 2.90 -4.14 0.64
CA PHE A 87 4.06 -3.30 0.99
C PHE A 87 3.95 -2.68 2.39
N ALA A 88 3.47 -3.45 3.37
CA ALA A 88 3.09 -3.00 4.69
C ALA A 88 3.45 -4.01 5.80
N MET A 89 2.86 -3.86 7.00
CA MET A 89 3.33 -4.45 8.24
C MET A 89 3.26 -5.99 8.32
N ALA A 90 2.41 -6.67 7.54
CA ALA A 90 2.30 -8.13 7.65
C ALA A 90 3.62 -8.84 7.32
N ALA A 91 4.33 -8.40 6.27
CA ALA A 91 5.64 -8.97 5.93
C ALA A 91 6.65 -8.78 7.07
N ALA A 92 6.72 -7.59 7.68
CA ALA A 92 7.64 -7.32 8.81
C ALA A 92 7.32 -8.18 10.03
N VAL A 93 6.05 -8.51 10.29
CA VAL A 93 5.65 -9.42 11.38
C VAL A 93 6.16 -10.83 11.10
N PHE A 94 5.97 -11.35 9.88
CA PHE A 94 6.45 -12.70 9.55
C PHE A 94 7.98 -12.77 9.47
N GLU A 95 8.67 -11.73 9.00
CA GLU A 95 10.14 -11.63 9.07
C GLU A 95 10.65 -11.63 10.53
N ALA A 96 9.93 -10.94 11.43
CA ALA A 96 10.28 -10.95 12.85
C ALA A 96 10.09 -12.32 13.49
N ILE A 97 9.05 -13.08 13.12
CA ILE A 97 8.82 -14.45 13.58
C ILE A 97 9.93 -15.39 13.07
N GLU A 98 10.29 -15.26 11.79
CA GLU A 98 11.33 -16.11 11.19
C GLU A 98 12.70 -15.92 11.84
N THR A 99 13.03 -14.68 12.22
CA THR A 99 14.37 -14.31 12.71
C THR A 99 14.47 -14.07 14.22
N GLY A 100 13.35 -14.17 14.94
CA GLY A 100 13.26 -13.84 16.36
C GLY A 100 13.11 -15.04 17.28
N ASP A 101 12.37 -14.86 18.38
CA ASP A 101 12.15 -15.92 19.38
C ASP A 101 11.32 -17.07 18.75
N PRO A 102 11.82 -18.32 18.80
CA PRO A 102 11.09 -19.49 18.30
C PRO A 102 9.69 -19.66 18.92
N ALA A 103 9.47 -19.19 20.15
CA ALA A 103 8.17 -19.25 20.82
C ALA A 103 7.10 -18.44 20.10
N TRP A 104 7.46 -17.43 19.32
CA TRP A 104 6.51 -16.63 18.52
C TRP A 104 5.80 -17.43 17.42
N GLN A 105 6.40 -18.53 16.96
CA GLN A 105 5.79 -19.42 15.98
C GLN A 105 4.53 -20.14 16.49
N ALA A 106 4.36 -20.22 17.82
CA ALA A 106 3.18 -20.83 18.45
C ALA A 106 2.06 -19.82 18.79
N LEU A 107 2.25 -18.53 18.54
CA LEU A 107 1.24 -17.51 18.78
C LEU A 107 0.07 -17.63 17.78
N ASP A 108 -1.16 -17.28 18.22
CA ASP A 108 -2.31 -17.10 17.32
C ASP A 108 -2.14 -15.79 16.56
N ILE A 109 -1.68 -15.89 15.31
CA ILE A 109 -1.40 -14.75 14.44
C ILE A 109 -2.39 -14.72 13.29
N ARG A 110 -3.01 -13.56 13.06
CA ARG A 110 -4.00 -13.35 12.01
C ARG A 110 -3.68 -12.09 11.21
N VAL A 111 -4.13 -12.07 9.96
CA VAL A 111 -4.07 -10.90 9.08
C VAL A 111 -5.49 -10.60 8.61
N GLU A 112 -5.97 -9.40 8.93
CA GLU A 112 -7.25 -8.89 8.45
C GLU A 112 -7.00 -7.92 7.29
N PRO A 113 -7.51 -8.21 6.09
CA PRO A 113 -7.27 -7.41 4.90
C PRO A 113 -7.92 -6.03 4.99
N GLY A 114 -7.43 -5.10 4.20
CA GLY A 114 -7.99 -3.77 4.04
C GLY A 114 -8.02 -3.31 2.59
N VAL A 115 -8.73 -2.22 2.31
CA VAL A 115 -8.72 -1.61 0.99
C VAL A 115 -7.37 -0.94 0.75
N THR A 116 -6.56 -1.52 -0.13
CA THR A 116 -5.24 -0.97 -0.48
C THR A 116 -5.36 0.31 -1.31
N ALA A 117 -4.35 1.18 -1.25
CA ALA A 117 -4.29 2.44 -1.99
C ALA A 117 -4.51 2.27 -3.50
N MET A 118 -4.06 1.17 -4.10
CA MET A 118 -4.25 0.87 -5.52
C MET A 118 -5.73 0.75 -5.88
N LEU A 119 -6.50 -0.01 -5.11
CA LEU A 119 -7.94 -0.18 -5.36
C LEU A 119 -8.72 1.11 -5.09
N ALA A 120 -8.36 1.84 -4.04
CA ALA A 120 -8.96 3.14 -3.77
C ALA A 120 -8.68 4.15 -4.90
N ALA A 121 -7.43 4.21 -5.38
CA ALA A 121 -7.06 5.08 -6.49
C ALA A 121 -7.76 4.70 -7.79
N ALA A 122 -7.87 3.42 -8.09
CA ALA A 122 -8.60 2.94 -9.27
C ALA A 122 -10.08 3.35 -9.23
N ALA A 123 -10.73 3.25 -8.07
CA ALA A 123 -12.13 3.64 -7.90
C ALA A 123 -12.39 5.15 -8.11
N GLU A 124 -11.41 6.01 -7.79
CA GLU A 124 -11.53 7.47 -8.03
C GLU A 124 -11.57 7.83 -9.52
N VAL A 125 -10.98 7.00 -10.38
CA VAL A 125 -10.80 7.30 -11.80
C VAL A 125 -11.62 6.41 -12.74
N GLY A 126 -12.18 5.31 -12.25
CA GLY A 126 -12.98 4.36 -13.03
C GLY A 126 -12.54 2.91 -12.86
N ALA A 127 -12.01 2.28 -13.92
CA ALA A 127 -11.57 0.90 -13.91
C ALA A 127 -10.21 0.72 -14.65
N PRO A 128 -9.16 1.44 -14.28
CA PRO A 128 -7.85 1.31 -14.95
C PRO A 128 -7.23 -0.08 -14.76
N LEU A 129 -7.62 -0.82 -13.72
CA LEU A 129 -7.17 -2.18 -13.41
C LEU A 129 -8.09 -3.25 -14.00
N GLY A 130 -8.82 -2.95 -15.08
CA GLY A 130 -9.77 -3.86 -15.72
C GLY A 130 -9.13 -4.98 -16.56
N GLY A 131 -7.85 -4.84 -16.93
CA GLY A 131 -7.00 -5.87 -17.56
C GLY A 131 -5.97 -6.39 -16.55
N ASP A 132 -4.96 -7.10 -17.05
CA ASP A 132 -3.85 -7.60 -16.23
C ASP A 132 -3.04 -6.43 -15.66
N PHE A 133 -2.70 -6.51 -14.38
CA PHE A 133 -1.97 -5.45 -13.69
C PHE A 133 -0.95 -6.00 -12.70
N CYS A 134 0.00 -5.16 -12.34
CA CYS A 134 0.94 -5.44 -11.27
C CYS A 134 1.13 -4.23 -10.36
N ALA A 135 1.60 -4.49 -9.12
CA ALA A 135 1.96 -3.48 -8.15
C ALA A 135 3.47 -3.49 -7.91
N ILE A 136 4.11 -2.33 -8.02
CA ILE A 136 5.56 -2.17 -7.79
C ILE A 136 5.78 -1.02 -6.82
N SER A 137 6.50 -1.30 -5.72
CA SER A 137 6.98 -0.24 -4.83
C SER A 137 8.30 0.33 -5.35
N LEU A 138 8.37 1.65 -5.52
CA LEU A 138 9.56 2.39 -5.90
C LEU A 138 10.50 2.66 -4.71
N SER A 139 10.16 2.19 -3.51
CA SER A 139 11.06 2.27 -2.35
C SER A 139 12.26 1.35 -2.55
N ASP A 140 13.44 1.93 -2.54
CA ASP A 140 14.74 1.26 -2.62
C ASP A 140 15.41 1.05 -1.25
N ASN A 141 14.66 1.23 -0.15
CA ASN A 141 15.15 1.01 1.21
C ASN A 141 15.44 -0.45 1.52
N LEU A 142 14.63 -1.38 0.98
CA LEU A 142 14.70 -2.83 1.27
C LEU A 142 15.18 -3.65 0.06
N LYS A 143 15.30 -3.04 -1.10
CA LYS A 143 15.76 -3.68 -2.35
C LYS A 143 16.44 -2.65 -3.24
N GLY A 144 17.52 -3.03 -3.91
CA GLY A 144 18.26 -2.13 -4.79
C GLY A 144 17.45 -1.65 -6.00
N TRP A 145 17.75 -0.46 -6.49
CA TRP A 145 17.08 0.16 -7.65
C TRP A 145 17.12 -0.73 -8.90
N SER A 146 18.24 -1.44 -9.15
CA SER A 146 18.36 -2.37 -10.29
C SER A 146 17.28 -3.47 -10.29
N THR A 147 16.84 -3.92 -9.12
CA THR A 147 15.73 -4.87 -9.00
C THR A 147 14.40 -4.23 -9.36
N ILE A 148 14.18 -2.98 -8.96
CA ILE A 148 12.97 -2.21 -9.31
C ILE A 148 12.93 -1.98 -10.82
N GLU A 149 14.04 -1.52 -11.40
CA GLU A 149 14.17 -1.28 -12.84
C GLU A 149 13.87 -2.53 -13.67
N ARG A 150 14.45 -3.68 -13.30
CA ARG A 150 14.18 -4.95 -13.97
C ARG A 150 12.69 -5.34 -13.93
N ARG A 151 12.02 -5.12 -12.79
CA ARG A 151 10.58 -5.40 -12.65
C ARG A 151 9.72 -4.43 -13.45
N LEU A 152 10.06 -3.15 -13.48
CA LEU A 152 9.38 -2.14 -14.31
C LEU A 152 9.50 -2.48 -15.78
N ARG A 153 10.70 -2.87 -16.24
CA ARG A 153 10.94 -3.29 -17.62
C ARG A 153 10.08 -4.50 -17.98
N ALA A 154 10.11 -5.57 -17.22
CA ALA A 154 9.34 -6.78 -17.48
C ALA A 154 7.83 -6.50 -17.51
N ALA A 155 7.33 -5.67 -16.60
CA ALA A 155 5.92 -5.28 -16.56
C ALA A 155 5.50 -4.42 -17.77
N ALA A 156 6.39 -3.54 -18.23
CA ALA A 156 6.14 -2.68 -19.38
C ALA A 156 6.18 -3.49 -20.70
N GLU A 157 7.14 -4.39 -20.84
CA GLU A 157 7.29 -5.28 -22.01
C GLU A 157 6.12 -6.27 -22.12
N ALA A 158 5.57 -6.73 -20.98
CA ALA A 158 4.38 -7.58 -20.92
C ALA A 158 3.06 -6.79 -21.00
N ASP A 159 3.13 -5.49 -21.19
CA ASP A 159 2.00 -4.54 -21.29
C ASP A 159 1.02 -4.53 -20.10
N PHE A 160 1.48 -4.84 -18.89
CA PHE A 160 0.68 -4.70 -17.69
C PHE A 160 0.30 -3.23 -17.42
N VAL A 161 -0.87 -3.04 -16.80
CA VAL A 161 -1.11 -1.81 -16.03
C VAL A 161 -0.25 -1.85 -14.78
N ILE A 162 0.48 -0.76 -14.48
CA ILE A 162 1.46 -0.73 -13.40
C ILE A 162 1.00 0.24 -12.31
N ALA A 163 0.73 -0.26 -11.12
CA ALA A 163 0.46 0.55 -9.94
C ALA A 163 1.77 0.80 -9.17
N LEU A 164 2.22 2.06 -9.11
CA LEU A 164 3.47 2.47 -8.47
C LEU A 164 3.20 2.99 -7.07
N TYR A 165 3.67 2.26 -6.06
CA TYR A 165 3.65 2.66 -4.65
C TYR A 165 4.92 3.40 -4.26
N ASN A 166 4.83 4.23 -3.23
CA ASN A 166 5.96 4.99 -2.68
C ASN A 166 6.71 5.81 -3.75
N PRO A 167 6.01 6.57 -4.60
CA PRO A 167 6.59 7.22 -5.77
C PRO A 167 7.64 8.27 -5.42
N ALA A 168 7.47 8.97 -4.30
CA ALA A 168 8.39 10.01 -3.85
C ALA A 168 8.41 10.13 -2.33
N SER A 169 9.55 10.55 -1.78
CA SER A 169 9.70 11.02 -0.40
C SER A 169 10.80 12.06 -0.32
N LYS A 170 10.91 12.77 0.81
CA LYS A 170 12.02 13.74 1.01
C LYS A 170 13.41 13.12 0.81
N ALA A 171 13.58 11.86 1.22
CA ALA A 171 14.84 11.12 1.08
C ALA A 171 15.00 10.44 -0.30
N ARG A 172 13.93 10.34 -1.08
CA ARG A 172 13.86 9.61 -2.36
C ARG A 172 13.06 10.43 -3.39
N PRO A 173 13.59 11.58 -3.85
CA PRO A 173 12.84 12.46 -4.76
C PRO A 173 12.94 12.05 -6.23
N HIS A 174 13.86 11.13 -6.60
CA HIS A 174 14.20 10.86 -7.99
C HIS A 174 13.61 9.58 -8.58
N GLN A 175 13.14 8.65 -7.75
CA GLN A 175 12.76 7.31 -8.17
C GLN A 175 11.60 7.29 -9.18
N LEU A 176 10.60 8.16 -9.01
CA LEU A 176 9.50 8.25 -9.97
C LEU A 176 9.95 8.80 -11.32
N GLY A 177 10.83 9.81 -11.33
CA GLY A 177 11.42 10.34 -12.56
C GLY A 177 12.20 9.27 -13.33
N GLN A 178 13.06 8.53 -12.63
CA GLN A 178 13.81 7.41 -13.22
C GLN A 178 12.87 6.30 -13.76
N ALA A 179 11.77 6.01 -13.05
CA ALA A 179 10.77 5.08 -13.53
C ALA A 179 10.11 5.57 -14.82
N PHE A 180 9.72 6.85 -14.91
CA PHE A 180 9.16 7.43 -16.13
C PHE A 180 10.16 7.44 -17.29
N ASP A 181 11.42 7.76 -17.04
CA ASP A 181 12.47 7.75 -18.07
C ASP A 181 12.68 6.34 -18.66
N LEU A 182 12.54 5.30 -17.82
CA LEU A 182 12.56 3.92 -18.29
C LEU A 182 11.29 3.58 -19.10
N LEU A 183 10.12 3.90 -18.56
CA LEU A 183 8.82 3.54 -19.16
C LEU A 183 8.58 4.25 -20.50
N ARG A 184 9.06 5.49 -20.67
CA ARG A 184 9.02 6.23 -21.95
C ARG A 184 9.79 5.55 -23.08
N LYS A 185 10.76 4.69 -22.76
CA LYS A 185 11.51 3.91 -23.76
C LYS A 185 10.80 2.63 -24.20
N LEU A 186 9.76 2.22 -23.45
CA LEU A 186 9.12 0.90 -23.57
C LEU A 186 7.63 0.97 -23.89
N LYS A 187 6.97 2.06 -23.56
CA LYS A 187 5.54 2.28 -23.75
C LYS A 187 5.30 3.52 -24.60
N ASP A 188 4.14 3.59 -25.25
CA ASP A 188 3.75 4.75 -26.05
C ASP A 188 3.68 6.02 -25.18
N ALA A 189 4.13 7.14 -25.73
CA ALA A 189 4.06 8.44 -25.07
C ALA A 189 2.62 8.87 -24.74
N ALA A 190 1.61 8.39 -25.48
CA ALA A 190 0.19 8.64 -25.21
C ALA A 190 -0.39 7.76 -24.08
N THR A 191 0.36 6.76 -23.56
CA THR A 191 -0.10 5.89 -22.47
C THR A 191 -0.61 6.73 -21.29
N PRO A 192 -1.84 6.50 -20.78
CA PRO A 192 -2.36 7.27 -19.65
C PRO A 192 -1.57 7.03 -18.36
N VAL A 193 -1.25 8.12 -17.65
CA VAL A 193 -0.66 8.12 -16.31
C VAL A 193 -1.60 8.87 -15.37
N LEU A 194 -1.95 8.23 -14.26
CA LEU A 194 -2.89 8.75 -13.27
C LEU A 194 -2.15 8.94 -11.94
N PHE A 195 -2.14 10.16 -11.44
CA PHE A 195 -1.67 10.47 -10.10
C PHE A 195 -2.89 10.62 -9.21
N VAL A 196 -3.04 9.76 -8.22
CA VAL A 196 -4.15 9.81 -7.28
C VAL A 196 -3.59 10.04 -5.89
N ARG A 197 -3.69 11.28 -5.43
CA ARG A 197 -3.23 11.71 -4.12
C ARG A 197 -4.34 11.53 -3.11
N ALA A 198 -4.01 10.97 -1.94
CA ALA A 198 -4.94 10.76 -0.83
C ALA A 198 -6.23 10.02 -1.22
N ALA A 199 -6.11 9.02 -2.12
CA ALA A 199 -7.24 8.20 -2.55
C ALA A 199 -8.06 7.68 -1.38
N GLY A 200 -9.39 7.67 -1.52
CA GLY A 200 -10.30 7.22 -0.47
C GLY A 200 -10.41 8.16 0.74
N THR A 201 -10.01 9.42 0.60
CA THR A 201 -10.25 10.48 1.61
C THR A 201 -11.00 11.66 1.00
N PRO A 202 -11.57 12.58 1.82
CA PRO A 202 -12.19 13.81 1.30
C PRO A 202 -11.22 14.72 0.54
N GLU A 203 -9.90 14.60 0.80
CA GLU A 203 -8.86 15.39 0.11
C GLU A 203 -8.35 14.71 -1.17
N ALA A 204 -9.01 13.67 -1.66
CA ALA A 204 -8.58 12.96 -2.87
C ALA A 204 -8.45 13.92 -4.06
N LYS A 205 -7.30 13.85 -4.73
CA LYS A 205 -7.02 14.65 -5.93
C LYS A 205 -6.51 13.74 -7.03
N VAL A 206 -7.06 13.90 -8.22
CA VAL A 206 -6.67 13.15 -9.42
C VAL A 206 -6.05 14.10 -10.41
N VAL A 207 -4.86 13.75 -10.91
CA VAL A 207 -4.23 14.37 -12.08
C VAL A 207 -4.00 13.27 -13.10
N ALA A 208 -4.49 13.47 -14.32
CA ALA A 208 -4.28 12.57 -15.44
C ALA A 208 -3.41 13.26 -16.50
N ALA A 209 -2.39 12.55 -16.97
CA ALA A 209 -1.46 12.99 -18.01
C ALA A 209 -1.20 11.86 -19.00
N SER A 210 -0.56 12.14 -20.11
CA SER A 210 0.12 11.12 -20.93
C SER A 210 1.49 10.80 -20.34
N LEU A 211 2.03 9.62 -20.63
CA LEU A 211 3.38 9.24 -20.17
C LEU A 211 4.46 10.20 -20.68
N GLY A 212 4.29 10.72 -21.90
CA GLY A 212 5.18 11.71 -22.45
C GLY A 212 5.22 13.02 -21.65
N GLU A 213 4.09 13.44 -21.08
CA GLU A 213 3.91 14.69 -20.33
C GLU A 213 3.94 14.51 -18.81
N ALA A 214 4.00 13.26 -18.32
CA ALA A 214 3.93 12.96 -16.90
C ALA A 214 5.12 13.60 -16.16
N ASP A 215 4.80 14.44 -15.16
CA ASP A 215 5.78 15.11 -14.31
C ASP A 215 5.82 14.42 -12.94
N ALA A 216 7.01 13.92 -12.56
CA ALA A 216 7.22 13.24 -11.29
C ALA A 216 7.03 14.17 -10.07
N SER A 217 7.17 15.49 -10.24
CA SER A 217 7.00 16.48 -9.18
C SER A 217 5.56 16.60 -8.65
N VAL A 218 4.59 16.09 -9.41
CA VAL A 218 3.17 16.03 -9.00
C VAL A 218 2.95 15.07 -7.84
N ALA A 219 3.82 14.06 -7.67
CA ALA A 219 3.67 13.01 -6.66
C ALA A 219 4.34 13.35 -5.33
N ASP A 220 3.68 13.00 -4.24
CA ASP A 220 4.21 13.04 -2.87
C ASP A 220 4.05 11.66 -2.19
N MET A 221 4.36 11.59 -0.88
CA MET A 221 4.22 10.38 -0.05
C MET A 221 2.79 9.82 0.02
N ARG A 222 1.78 10.64 -0.29
CA ARG A 222 0.36 10.26 -0.26
C ARG A 222 -0.20 9.94 -1.64
N THR A 223 0.66 9.87 -2.65
CA THR A 223 0.26 9.66 -4.05
C THR A 223 0.46 8.21 -4.45
N LEU A 224 -0.53 7.62 -5.10
CA LEU A 224 -0.39 6.41 -5.90
C LEU A 224 -0.37 6.81 -7.37
N VAL A 225 0.51 6.18 -8.16
CA VAL A 225 0.58 6.42 -9.60
C VAL A 225 0.16 5.15 -10.33
N ILE A 226 -0.74 5.28 -11.33
CA ILE A 226 -1.12 4.17 -12.20
C ILE A 226 -0.67 4.52 -13.63
N VAL A 227 0.16 3.66 -14.21
CA VAL A 227 0.57 3.74 -15.62
C VAL A 227 -0.23 2.70 -16.39
N GLY A 228 -0.94 3.12 -17.42
CA GLY A 228 -1.81 2.26 -18.21
C GLY A 228 -1.09 1.21 -19.05
N ALA A 229 -1.84 0.24 -19.56
CA ALA A 229 -1.46 -0.63 -20.65
C ALA A 229 -1.70 0.08 -22.00
N SER A 230 -1.28 -0.51 -23.12
CA SER A 230 -1.53 0.02 -24.48
C SER A 230 -3.02 0.16 -24.79
N THR A 231 -3.86 -0.68 -24.17
CA THR A 231 -5.32 -0.68 -24.33
C THR A 231 -6.05 0.26 -23.36
N THR A 232 -5.35 0.81 -22.36
CA THR A 232 -5.96 1.76 -21.40
C THR A 232 -6.40 3.03 -22.11
N ARG A 233 -7.65 3.47 -21.86
CA ARG A 233 -8.23 4.62 -22.55
C ARG A 233 -9.11 5.45 -21.63
N ARG A 234 -9.31 6.69 -22.06
CA ARG A 234 -10.20 7.66 -21.41
C ARG A 234 -11.54 7.73 -22.13
N VAL A 235 -12.62 7.71 -21.36
CA VAL A 235 -13.99 7.97 -21.85
C VAL A 235 -14.63 9.03 -20.95
N GLY A 236 -14.75 10.23 -21.47
CA GLY A 236 -15.16 11.38 -20.67
C GLY A 236 -14.18 11.63 -19.52
N ARG A 237 -14.70 11.59 -18.29
CA ARG A 237 -13.86 11.73 -17.07
C ARG A 237 -13.23 10.43 -16.57
N TRP A 238 -13.67 9.28 -17.12
CA TRP A 238 -13.27 7.96 -16.64
C TRP A 238 -12.09 7.41 -17.42
N VAL A 239 -11.26 6.66 -16.73
CA VAL A 239 -10.16 5.88 -17.32
C VAL A 239 -10.40 4.41 -17.00
N TYR A 240 -10.26 3.56 -18.02
CA TYR A 240 -10.43 2.12 -17.86
C TYR A 240 -9.51 1.34 -18.81
N THR A 241 -9.21 0.10 -18.44
CA THR A 241 -8.53 -0.87 -19.30
C THR A 241 -9.57 -1.93 -19.71
N PRO A 242 -9.81 -2.16 -21.02
CA PRO A 242 -10.77 -3.16 -21.47
C PRO A 242 -10.37 -4.58 -21.03
N ARG A 243 -11.37 -5.41 -20.77
CA ARG A 243 -11.17 -6.85 -20.46
C ARG A 243 -10.86 -7.71 -21.69
N ARG A 244 -11.09 -7.19 -22.88
CA ARG A 244 -10.84 -7.90 -24.15
C ARG A 244 -9.75 -7.16 -24.90
N GLU A 245 -8.80 -7.89 -25.39
CA GLU A 245 -7.89 -7.38 -26.41
C GLU A 245 -8.67 -7.14 -27.71
N ALA A 246 -8.25 -6.15 -28.49
CA ALA A 246 -8.78 -5.98 -29.84
C ALA A 246 -8.46 -7.25 -30.62
N ALA A 247 -9.43 -7.80 -31.35
CA ALA A 247 -9.16 -8.89 -32.27
C ALA A 247 -8.07 -8.42 -33.23
N THR A 248 -6.93 -9.11 -33.23
CA THR A 248 -5.84 -8.95 -34.20
C THR A 248 -6.28 -9.38 -35.59
#